data_06bc2819a19cf3a34f5e4b5d801374f9
#
_entry.id   06bc2819a19cf3a34f5e4b5d801374f9
#
_cell.length_a   1.000
_cell.length_b   1.000
_cell.length_c   1.000
_cell.angle_alpha   90.00
_cell.angle_beta   90.00
_cell.angle_gamma   90.00
#
_symmetry.space_group_name_H-M   'P 1'
#
loop_
_entity.id
_entity.type
_entity.pdbx_description
1 polymer ?
#
loop_
_entity_poly.entity_id
_entity_poly.type
_entity_poly.pdbx_seq_one_letter_code
_entity_poly.pdbx_strand_id
1 'polypeptide(L)'
;MKRIWLVLALILGLQFTYLPAQAADAKVIRLVTEPNRNFSGYFYSDDLTSRLAPTGDLGKLVFYPANRPRVWVVDTAFIDDVIAMKDDYKIGLESGEKIDGIGSDVATNWLNQFSFISSSDQVVVLPYGNPAYRLLKNYAPGELNYYYFHANKRLTTFLARPVISDKLGKYSVGSLQSNNSLRIDYADNRRKLTTLSRVVDAPELTTLRLQLARLLNPDVNNDFRARLLKS
;
A
#
# COMPACT_ATOMS: atom_id res chain seq x y z
N MET A 1 33.32 13.11 -51.62
CA MET A 1 31.99 13.58 -51.22
C MET A 1 30.90 12.51 -51.23
N LYS A 2 30.79 11.63 -52.23
CA LYS A 2 29.74 10.58 -52.27
C LYS A 2 29.76 9.57 -51.08
N ARG A 3 30.93 9.27 -50.49
CA ARG A 3 31.04 8.32 -49.35
C ARG A 3 30.55 8.87 -48.00
N ILE A 4 30.59 10.21 -47.82
CA ILE A 4 30.13 10.86 -46.61
C ILE A 4 28.60 10.84 -46.52
N TRP A 5 27.91 10.96 -47.64
CA TRP A 5 26.45 10.88 -47.72
C TRP A 5 25.89 9.50 -47.40
N LEU A 6 26.63 8.44 -47.76
CA LEU A 6 26.24 7.06 -47.43
C LEU A 6 26.33 6.76 -45.94
N VAL A 7 27.34 7.27 -45.27
CA VAL A 7 27.49 7.10 -43.79
C VAL A 7 26.43 7.89 -43.05
N LEU A 8 26.11 9.12 -43.52
CA LEU A 8 25.05 9.92 -42.90
C LEU A 8 23.66 9.30 -43.06
N ALA A 9 23.35 8.72 -44.20
CA ALA A 9 22.10 8.00 -44.44
C ALA A 9 21.99 6.72 -43.61
N LEU A 10 23.11 6.04 -43.32
CA LEU A 10 23.12 4.85 -42.46
C LEU A 10 22.88 5.23 -40.97
N ILE A 11 23.44 6.35 -40.52
CA ILE A 11 23.24 6.85 -39.15
C ILE A 11 21.80 7.34 -38.94
N LEU A 12 21.20 8.04 -39.92
CA LEU A 12 19.80 8.45 -39.88
C LEU A 12 18.83 7.23 -39.94
N GLY A 13 19.17 6.19 -40.70
CA GLY A 13 18.34 4.98 -40.79
C GLY A 13 18.30 4.17 -39.50
N LEU A 14 19.35 4.22 -38.67
CA LEU A 14 19.41 3.54 -37.37
C LEU A 14 18.61 4.23 -36.27
N GLN A 15 18.25 5.50 -36.46
CA GLN A 15 17.45 6.25 -35.46
C GLN A 15 15.94 5.95 -35.55
N PHE A 16 15.46 5.38 -36.65
CA PHE A 16 14.03 5.11 -36.85
C PHE A 16 13.55 3.72 -36.40
N THR A 17 14.43 2.88 -35.86
CA THR A 17 14.05 1.53 -35.42
C THR A 17 13.66 1.43 -33.94
N TYR A 18 13.69 2.54 -33.18
CA TYR A 18 13.02 2.61 -31.89
C TYR A 18 11.55 3.00 -32.09
N LEU A 19 10.77 2.14 -32.74
CA LEU A 19 9.33 2.13 -32.46
C LEU A 19 9.22 1.81 -30.97
N PRO A 20 8.62 2.67 -30.15
CA PRO A 20 8.27 2.26 -28.80
C PRO A 20 7.38 1.03 -28.99
N ALA A 21 7.83 -0.12 -28.55
CA ALA A 21 6.97 -1.28 -28.43
C ALA A 21 5.71 -0.76 -27.73
N GLN A 22 4.55 -0.81 -28.38
CA GLN A 22 3.28 -0.45 -27.77
C GLN A 22 3.26 -1.21 -26.46
N ALA A 23 3.43 -0.48 -25.36
CA ALA A 23 3.42 -1.07 -24.04
C ALA A 23 2.08 -1.77 -23.92
N ALA A 24 2.08 -3.08 -24.00
CA ALA A 24 0.89 -3.88 -23.79
C ALA A 24 0.27 -3.36 -22.48
N ASP A 25 -1.02 -3.01 -22.48
CA ASP A 25 -1.67 -2.41 -21.34
C ASP A 25 -1.36 -3.22 -20.09
N ALA A 26 -0.53 -2.63 -19.22
CA ALA A 26 -0.07 -3.31 -18.02
C ALA A 26 -1.28 -3.52 -17.09
N LYS A 27 -1.46 -4.74 -16.61
CA LYS A 27 -2.51 -5.02 -15.64
C LYS A 27 -2.16 -4.35 -14.30
N VAL A 28 -3.01 -3.43 -13.86
CA VAL A 28 -2.90 -2.83 -12.52
C VAL A 28 -3.49 -3.80 -11.49
N ILE A 29 -2.68 -4.19 -10.53
CA ILE A 29 -3.08 -5.06 -9.41
C ILE A 29 -2.99 -4.23 -8.13
N ARG A 30 -4.12 -4.08 -7.43
CA ARG A 30 -4.19 -3.34 -6.17
C ARG A 30 -4.11 -4.31 -5.00
N LEU A 31 -3.11 -4.13 -4.15
CA LEU A 31 -2.99 -4.79 -2.86
C LEU A 31 -3.35 -3.78 -1.77
N VAL A 32 -4.64 -3.57 -1.60
CA VAL A 32 -5.24 -2.69 -0.60
C VAL A 32 -6.36 -3.48 0.06
N THR A 33 -6.35 -3.55 1.38
CA THR A 33 -7.40 -4.21 2.16
C THR A 33 -7.87 -3.31 3.29
N GLU A 34 -9.02 -3.63 3.84
CA GLU A 34 -9.38 -3.09 5.15
C GLU A 34 -8.33 -3.51 6.19
N PRO A 35 -8.12 -2.71 7.24
CA PRO A 35 -7.24 -3.09 8.34
C PRO A 35 -7.68 -4.42 8.96
N ASN A 36 -6.76 -5.37 9.07
CA ASN A 36 -7.07 -6.69 9.64
C ASN A 36 -6.78 -6.76 11.15
N ARG A 37 -6.12 -5.73 11.70
CA ARG A 37 -5.73 -5.64 13.11
C ARG A 37 -6.31 -4.38 13.76
N ASN A 38 -6.64 -4.52 15.04
CA ASN A 38 -6.98 -3.39 15.90
C ASN A 38 -5.73 -2.59 16.32
N PHE A 39 -5.92 -1.51 17.09
CA PHE A 39 -4.82 -0.66 17.54
C PHE A 39 -3.87 -1.35 18.54
N SER A 40 -4.36 -2.36 19.24
CA SER A 40 -3.52 -3.20 20.12
C SER A 40 -2.72 -4.27 19.39
N GLY A 41 -2.88 -4.38 18.07
CA GLY A 41 -2.15 -5.33 17.23
C GLY A 41 -2.81 -6.69 17.06
N TYR A 42 -3.97 -6.92 17.68
CA TYR A 42 -4.73 -8.18 17.55
C TYR A 42 -5.53 -8.20 16.26
N PHE A 43 -5.56 -9.34 15.60
CA PHE A 43 -6.39 -9.56 14.43
C PHE A 43 -7.87 -9.66 14.83
N TYR A 44 -8.76 -9.22 13.93
CA TYR A 44 -10.21 -9.34 14.14
C TYR A 44 -10.75 -10.74 13.86
N SER A 45 -10.10 -11.45 12.94
CA SER A 45 -10.45 -12.81 12.52
C SER A 45 -9.26 -13.47 11.84
N ASP A 46 -9.43 -14.75 11.47
CA ASP A 46 -8.47 -15.51 10.65
C ASP A 46 -8.79 -15.47 9.14
N ASP A 47 -9.72 -14.62 8.71
CA ASP A 47 -10.19 -14.56 7.32
C ASP A 47 -9.06 -14.27 6.32
N LEU A 48 -8.07 -13.50 6.74
CA LEU A 48 -6.92 -13.19 5.90
C LEU A 48 -6.14 -14.45 5.51
N THR A 49 -6.11 -15.48 6.35
CA THR A 49 -5.49 -16.78 6.03
C THR A 49 -6.12 -17.40 4.78
N SER A 50 -7.43 -17.45 4.72
CA SER A 50 -8.15 -18.03 3.56
C SER A 50 -7.97 -17.18 2.29
N ARG A 51 -7.89 -15.85 2.42
CA ARG A 51 -7.67 -14.92 1.31
C ARG A 51 -6.26 -15.01 0.73
N LEU A 52 -5.24 -15.23 1.58
CA LEU A 52 -3.83 -15.38 1.17
C LEU A 52 -3.52 -16.77 0.61
N ALA A 53 -4.30 -17.79 0.95
CA ALA A 53 -4.12 -19.15 0.41
C ALA A 53 -4.17 -19.16 -1.13
N PRO A 54 -3.52 -20.10 -1.83
CA PRO A 54 -3.46 -20.12 -3.30
C PRO A 54 -4.82 -20.05 -4.00
N THR A 55 -5.87 -20.57 -3.36
CA THR A 55 -7.25 -20.51 -3.87
C THR A 55 -7.99 -19.23 -3.51
N GLY A 56 -7.48 -18.44 -2.57
CA GLY A 56 -8.07 -17.16 -2.14
C GLY A 56 -7.91 -16.04 -3.16
N ASP A 57 -8.61 -14.95 -2.94
CA ASP A 57 -8.59 -13.78 -3.84
C ASP A 57 -7.21 -13.11 -3.91
N LEU A 58 -6.54 -12.94 -2.78
CA LEU A 58 -5.19 -12.38 -2.70
C LEU A 58 -4.11 -13.40 -3.10
N GLY A 59 -4.33 -14.69 -2.79
CA GLY A 59 -3.42 -15.76 -3.20
C GLY A 59 -3.34 -15.92 -4.72
N LYS A 60 -4.48 -15.91 -5.40
CA LYS A 60 -4.53 -16.02 -6.88
C LYS A 60 -3.71 -14.96 -7.59
N LEU A 61 -3.56 -13.77 -7.01
CA LEU A 61 -2.79 -12.68 -7.61
C LEU A 61 -1.30 -13.00 -7.68
N VAL A 62 -0.76 -13.74 -6.72
CA VAL A 62 0.67 -14.04 -6.60
C VAL A 62 1.03 -15.46 -7.05
N PHE A 63 0.16 -16.46 -6.83
CA PHE A 63 0.43 -17.84 -7.19
C PHE A 63 0.05 -18.18 -8.64
N TYR A 64 -0.91 -17.45 -9.23
CA TYR A 64 -1.36 -17.66 -10.63
C TYR A 64 -1.30 -16.36 -11.44
N PRO A 65 -0.11 -15.79 -11.66
CA PRO A 65 0.03 -14.52 -12.35
C PRO A 65 -0.37 -14.66 -13.82
N ALA A 66 -1.06 -13.65 -14.33
CA ALA A 66 -1.31 -13.56 -15.78
C ALA A 66 0.00 -13.25 -16.53
N ASN A 67 0.16 -13.81 -17.74
CA ASN A 67 1.30 -13.55 -18.63
C ASN A 67 1.20 -12.16 -19.29
N ARG A 68 1.16 -11.10 -18.48
CA ARG A 68 1.11 -9.70 -18.94
C ARG A 68 1.98 -8.83 -18.02
N PRO A 69 2.56 -7.74 -18.52
CA PRO A 69 3.21 -6.75 -17.68
C PRO A 69 2.25 -6.29 -16.57
N ARG A 70 2.75 -6.12 -15.35
CA ARG A 70 1.94 -5.76 -14.18
C ARG A 70 2.49 -4.52 -13.52
N VAL A 71 1.56 -3.76 -12.94
CA VAL A 71 1.86 -2.68 -12.00
C VAL A 71 1.18 -3.03 -10.68
N TRP A 72 1.99 -3.31 -9.67
CA TRP A 72 1.51 -3.57 -8.32
C TRP A 72 1.32 -2.25 -7.59
N VAL A 73 0.10 -1.94 -7.18
CA VAL A 73 -0.24 -0.78 -6.37
C VAL A 73 -0.48 -1.25 -4.96
N VAL A 74 0.44 -0.91 -4.05
CA VAL A 74 0.57 -1.55 -2.74
C VAL A 74 0.34 -0.56 -1.62
N ASP A 75 -0.59 -0.88 -0.71
CA ASP A 75 -0.65 -0.31 0.63
C ASP A 75 0.24 -1.12 1.56
N THR A 76 1.25 -0.50 2.12
CA THR A 76 2.17 -1.16 3.06
C THR A 76 1.53 -1.52 4.39
N ALA A 77 0.42 -0.90 4.77
CA ALA A 77 -0.33 -1.32 5.95
C ALA A 77 -0.87 -2.74 5.80
N PHE A 78 -1.28 -3.14 4.59
CA PHE A 78 -1.63 -4.52 4.28
C PHE A 78 -0.43 -5.46 4.39
N ILE A 79 0.72 -5.06 3.83
CA ILE A 79 1.96 -5.87 3.94
C ILE A 79 2.38 -6.04 5.40
N ASP A 80 2.27 -5.00 6.22
CA ASP A 80 2.54 -5.08 7.66
C ASP A 80 1.58 -6.05 8.38
N ASP A 81 0.32 -6.13 7.95
CA ASP A 81 -0.62 -7.09 8.50
C ASP A 81 -0.20 -8.53 8.14
N VAL A 82 0.20 -8.78 6.89
CA VAL A 82 0.68 -10.11 6.48
C VAL A 82 2.01 -10.48 7.16
N ILE A 83 2.92 -9.51 7.34
CA ILE A 83 4.17 -9.74 8.11
C ILE A 83 3.85 -10.10 9.56
N ALA A 84 2.89 -9.41 10.18
CA ALA A 84 2.51 -9.72 11.56
C ALA A 84 1.84 -11.10 11.72
N MET A 85 1.21 -11.63 10.67
CA MET A 85 0.68 -13.01 10.68
C MET A 85 1.79 -14.06 10.66
N LYS A 86 2.93 -13.74 10.05
CA LYS A 86 4.07 -14.66 9.95
C LYS A 86 4.61 -15.07 11.35
N ASP A 87 4.54 -14.15 12.31
CA ASP A 87 5.19 -14.27 13.61
C ASP A 87 4.14 -14.56 14.72
N ASP A 88 3.49 -15.74 14.71
CA ASP A 88 2.56 -16.22 15.75
C ASP A 88 1.58 -15.15 16.28
N TYR A 89 0.60 -14.82 15.48
CA TYR A 89 -0.36 -13.76 15.80
C TYR A 89 -1.54 -14.21 16.66
N LYS A 90 -2.15 -13.25 17.33
CA LYS A 90 -3.35 -13.47 18.16
C LYS A 90 -4.57 -12.80 17.52
N ILE A 91 -5.70 -13.47 17.64
CA ILE A 91 -7.03 -12.95 17.27
C ILE A 91 -7.72 -12.51 18.55
N GLY A 92 -8.17 -11.26 18.59
CA GLY A 92 -8.96 -10.72 19.72
C GLY A 92 -10.44 -10.96 19.49
N LEU A 93 -11.07 -11.71 20.39
CA LEU A 93 -12.51 -11.94 20.36
C LEU A 93 -13.28 -10.78 21.03
N GLU A 94 -14.54 -10.60 20.68
CA GLU A 94 -15.42 -9.59 21.32
C GLU A 94 -15.60 -9.82 22.82
N SER A 95 -15.44 -11.07 23.28
CA SER A 95 -15.41 -11.45 24.70
C SER A 95 -14.22 -10.89 25.48
N GLY A 96 -13.19 -10.37 24.78
CA GLY A 96 -11.90 -10.01 25.36
C GLY A 96 -10.88 -11.16 25.42
N GLU A 97 -11.29 -12.36 25.06
CA GLU A 97 -10.42 -13.53 24.94
C GLU A 97 -9.51 -13.41 23.73
N LYS A 98 -8.35 -14.07 23.78
CA LYS A 98 -7.37 -14.08 22.70
C LYS A 98 -7.06 -15.52 22.31
N ILE A 99 -7.21 -15.83 21.05
CA ILE A 99 -6.87 -17.14 20.50
C ILE A 99 -5.71 -17.03 19.51
N ASP A 100 -5.01 -18.13 19.31
CA ASP A 100 -3.92 -18.20 18.32
C ASP A 100 -4.49 -18.25 16.90
N GLY A 101 -3.90 -17.48 16.01
CA GLY A 101 -4.15 -17.60 14.58
C GLY A 101 -3.40 -18.79 13.98
N ILE A 102 -3.91 -19.34 12.89
CA ILE A 102 -3.37 -20.53 12.22
C ILE A 102 -2.72 -20.24 10.86
N GLY A 103 -2.60 -18.99 10.46
CA GLY A 103 -2.19 -18.56 9.11
C GLY A 103 -0.70 -18.26 8.91
N SER A 104 0.18 -18.52 9.88
CA SER A 104 1.60 -18.10 9.82
C SER A 104 2.34 -18.65 8.60
N ASP A 105 2.17 -19.95 8.28
CA ASP A 105 2.78 -20.56 7.09
C ASP A 105 2.21 -20.00 5.80
N VAL A 106 0.90 -19.76 5.76
CA VAL A 106 0.22 -19.18 4.59
C VAL A 106 0.73 -17.77 4.34
N ALA A 107 0.87 -16.95 5.37
CA ALA A 107 1.42 -15.60 5.29
C ALA A 107 2.88 -15.61 4.82
N THR A 108 3.70 -16.50 5.36
CA THR A 108 5.11 -16.67 4.98
C THR A 108 5.22 -17.04 3.49
N ASN A 109 4.46 -18.03 3.04
CA ASN A 109 4.47 -18.47 1.65
C ASN A 109 3.99 -17.36 0.70
N TRP A 110 2.95 -16.63 1.08
CA TRP A 110 2.43 -15.52 0.29
C TRP A 110 3.45 -14.38 0.15
N LEU A 111 4.10 -13.97 1.25
CA LEU A 111 5.13 -12.93 1.25
C LEU A 111 6.31 -13.30 0.36
N ASN A 112 6.80 -14.53 0.47
CA ASN A 112 7.88 -15.04 -0.36
C ASN A 112 7.50 -15.03 -1.85
N GLN A 113 6.30 -15.52 -2.17
CA GLN A 113 5.80 -15.53 -3.54
C GLN A 113 5.58 -14.13 -4.09
N PHE A 114 5.03 -13.19 -3.30
CA PHE A 114 4.87 -11.80 -3.70
C PHE A 114 6.22 -11.13 -3.98
N SER A 115 7.20 -11.30 -3.11
CA SER A 115 8.55 -10.78 -3.32
C SER A 115 9.17 -11.32 -4.61
N PHE A 116 9.04 -12.62 -4.86
CA PHE A 116 9.57 -13.28 -6.05
C PHE A 116 8.88 -12.77 -7.32
N ILE A 117 7.55 -12.81 -7.39
CA ILE A 117 6.80 -12.50 -8.60
C ILE A 117 6.83 -11.00 -8.95
N SER A 118 6.92 -10.13 -7.96
CA SER A 118 7.00 -8.69 -8.17
C SER A 118 8.39 -8.22 -8.58
N SER A 119 9.42 -9.08 -8.54
CA SER A 119 10.81 -8.70 -8.76
C SER A 119 11.08 -8.03 -10.12
N SER A 120 10.39 -8.48 -11.17
CA SER A 120 10.48 -7.94 -12.53
C SER A 120 9.39 -6.92 -12.86
N ASP A 121 8.44 -6.69 -11.95
CA ASP A 121 7.30 -5.82 -12.17
C ASP A 121 7.52 -4.41 -11.59
N GLN A 122 6.76 -3.45 -12.09
CA GLN A 122 6.69 -2.14 -11.47
C GLN A 122 5.88 -2.22 -10.17
N VAL A 123 6.46 -1.71 -9.07
CA VAL A 123 5.77 -1.60 -7.78
C VAL A 123 5.59 -0.13 -7.42
N VAL A 124 4.35 0.26 -7.24
CA VAL A 124 3.93 1.61 -6.84
C VAL A 124 3.39 1.54 -5.42
N VAL A 125 3.97 2.33 -4.53
CA VAL A 125 3.54 2.40 -3.14
C VAL A 125 2.56 3.55 -2.94
N LEU A 126 1.44 3.25 -2.28
CA LEU A 126 0.48 4.22 -1.78
C LEU A 126 0.96 4.84 -0.46
N PRO A 127 0.42 5.99 -0.03
CA PRO A 127 0.64 6.45 1.33
C PRO A 127 0.14 5.40 2.31
N TYR A 128 0.87 5.15 3.38
CA TYR A 128 0.56 4.12 4.38
C TYR A 128 -0.90 4.20 4.83
N GLY A 129 -1.60 3.06 4.83
CA GLY A 129 -3.01 2.97 5.19
C GLY A 129 -3.98 3.51 4.14
N ASN A 130 -3.48 3.87 2.95
CA ASN A 130 -4.27 4.41 1.83
C ASN A 130 -5.28 5.51 2.27
N PRO A 131 -4.84 6.55 3.01
CA PRO A 131 -5.74 7.60 3.48
C PRO A 131 -6.28 8.43 2.31
N ALA A 132 -7.35 9.19 2.56
CA ALA A 132 -7.97 10.07 1.57
C ALA A 132 -6.97 11.09 1.00
N TYR A 133 -6.33 10.75 -0.12
CA TYR A 133 -5.23 11.50 -0.73
C TYR A 133 -5.55 12.98 -0.94
N ARG A 134 -6.73 13.29 -1.53
CA ARG A 134 -7.12 14.68 -1.82
C ARG A 134 -7.33 15.49 -0.55
N LEU A 135 -7.89 14.86 0.48
CA LEU A 135 -8.10 15.49 1.78
C LEU A 135 -6.74 15.88 2.39
N LEU A 136 -5.82 14.92 2.47
CA LEU A 136 -4.50 15.16 3.05
C LEU A 136 -3.67 16.14 2.23
N LYS A 137 -3.69 16.03 0.91
CA LYS A 137 -2.98 16.96 0.03
C LYS A 137 -3.40 18.41 0.27
N ASN A 138 -4.68 18.65 0.47
CA ASN A 138 -5.22 20.00 0.63
C ASN A 138 -5.09 20.54 2.06
N TYR A 139 -5.22 19.69 3.08
CA TYR A 139 -5.33 20.14 4.47
C TYR A 139 -4.13 19.76 5.34
N ALA A 140 -3.39 18.72 4.99
CA ALA A 140 -2.25 18.25 5.77
C ALA A 140 -1.17 17.62 4.89
N PRO A 141 -0.56 18.36 3.97
CA PRO A 141 0.45 17.82 3.05
C PRO A 141 1.68 17.24 3.77
N GLY A 142 2.01 17.75 4.96
CA GLY A 142 3.08 17.19 5.79
C GLY A 142 2.78 15.76 6.26
N GLU A 143 1.53 15.46 6.66
CA GLU A 143 1.11 14.11 7.03
C GLU A 143 1.12 13.18 5.81
N LEU A 144 0.64 13.65 4.67
CA LEU A 144 0.69 12.87 3.43
C LEU A 144 2.13 12.49 3.06
N ASN A 145 3.08 13.42 3.16
CA ASN A 145 4.49 13.16 2.91
C ASN A 145 5.07 12.15 3.91
N TYR A 146 4.69 12.26 5.17
CA TYR A 146 5.10 11.31 6.21
C TYR A 146 4.61 9.89 5.91
N TYR A 147 3.33 9.73 5.51
CA TYR A 147 2.79 8.43 5.15
C TYR A 147 3.46 7.82 3.91
N TYR A 148 3.81 8.64 2.91
CA TYR A 148 4.62 8.18 1.78
C TYR A 148 6.03 7.77 2.18
N PHE A 149 6.67 8.54 3.05
CA PHE A 149 8.01 8.22 3.53
C PHE A 149 8.02 6.86 4.25
N HIS A 150 7.08 6.64 5.16
CA HIS A 150 6.95 5.39 5.90
C HIS A 150 6.66 4.21 4.98
N ALA A 151 5.68 4.35 4.11
CA ALA A 151 5.29 3.31 3.16
C ALA A 151 6.45 2.93 2.24
N ASN A 152 7.14 3.93 1.66
CA ASN A 152 8.28 3.70 0.78
C ASN A 152 9.41 2.97 1.51
N LYS A 153 9.81 3.46 2.69
CA LYS A 153 10.86 2.84 3.50
C LYS A 153 10.54 1.38 3.81
N ARG A 154 9.33 1.07 4.29
CA ARG A 154 8.92 -0.29 4.65
C ARG A 154 8.90 -1.22 3.45
N LEU A 155 8.29 -0.81 2.34
CA LEU A 155 8.18 -1.66 1.15
C LEU A 155 9.54 -1.85 0.46
N THR A 156 10.39 -0.82 0.42
CA THR A 156 11.76 -0.91 -0.07
C THR A 156 12.58 -1.89 0.77
N THR A 157 12.44 -1.84 2.10
CA THR A 157 13.13 -2.78 3.00
C THR A 157 12.63 -4.21 2.80
N PHE A 158 11.32 -4.41 2.68
CA PHE A 158 10.72 -5.72 2.48
C PHE A 158 11.13 -6.36 1.14
N LEU A 159 11.06 -5.59 0.05
CA LEU A 159 11.40 -6.07 -1.30
C LEU A 159 12.91 -6.04 -1.59
N ALA A 160 13.74 -5.47 -0.71
CA ALA A 160 15.16 -5.24 -0.89
C ALA A 160 15.51 -4.49 -2.20
N ARG A 161 14.60 -3.62 -2.68
CA ARG A 161 14.76 -2.83 -3.90
C ARG A 161 13.94 -1.54 -3.87
N PRO A 162 14.31 -0.52 -4.67
CA PRO A 162 13.54 0.72 -4.77
C PRO A 162 12.12 0.48 -5.30
N VAL A 163 11.16 1.25 -4.79
CA VAL A 163 9.77 1.30 -5.26
C VAL A 163 9.38 2.72 -5.64
N ILE A 164 8.33 2.88 -6.43
CA ILE A 164 7.85 4.17 -6.91
C ILE A 164 6.73 4.66 -6.00
N SER A 165 6.85 5.87 -5.45
CA SER A 165 5.76 6.48 -4.67
C SER A 165 4.72 7.13 -5.59
N ASP A 166 3.43 6.90 -5.32
CA ASP A 166 2.29 7.52 -6.04
C ASP A 166 2.08 8.99 -5.64
N LYS A 167 3.14 9.80 -5.69
CA LYS A 167 3.10 11.21 -5.23
C LYS A 167 2.07 12.09 -5.94
N LEU A 168 1.62 11.70 -7.12
CA LEU A 168 0.60 12.42 -7.87
C LEU A 168 -0.82 11.96 -7.54
N GLY A 169 -0.96 10.91 -6.75
CA GLY A 169 -2.26 10.33 -6.39
C GLY A 169 -2.97 9.65 -7.57
N LYS A 170 -2.22 9.19 -8.57
CA LYS A 170 -2.77 8.51 -9.75
C LYS A 170 -3.52 7.24 -9.39
N TYR A 171 -3.02 6.50 -8.42
CA TYR A 171 -3.56 5.23 -7.97
C TYR A 171 -4.27 5.33 -6.62
N SER A 172 -4.15 6.46 -5.92
CA SER A 172 -4.87 6.71 -4.67
C SER A 172 -6.35 6.86 -4.94
N VAL A 173 -7.18 6.10 -4.23
CA VAL A 173 -8.64 6.19 -4.31
C VAL A 173 -9.11 7.03 -3.13
N GLY A 174 -10.04 7.90 -3.35
CA GLY A 174 -10.65 8.69 -2.31
C GLY A 174 -11.24 9.96 -2.90
N SER A 175 -12.55 9.96 -3.02
CA SER A 175 -13.29 11.15 -3.38
C SER A 175 -13.55 11.97 -2.12
N LEU A 176 -13.27 13.27 -2.19
CA LEU A 176 -13.71 14.21 -1.15
C LEU A 176 -15.25 14.19 -0.93
N GLN A 177 -15.98 13.59 -1.86
CA GLN A 177 -17.44 13.57 -1.82
C GLN A 177 -18.01 12.52 -0.88
N SER A 178 -17.26 11.47 -0.54
CA SER A 178 -17.79 10.35 0.24
C SER A 178 -17.79 10.57 1.76
N ASN A 179 -17.17 11.64 2.28
CA ASN A 179 -17.04 11.81 3.74
C ASN A 179 -16.87 13.28 4.17
N ASN A 180 -17.94 14.05 4.09
CA ASN A 180 -17.93 15.44 4.57
C ASN A 180 -17.61 15.55 6.07
N SER A 181 -18.10 14.60 6.90
CA SER A 181 -17.79 14.55 8.33
C SER A 181 -16.29 14.34 8.59
N LEU A 182 -15.67 13.39 7.91
CA LEU A 182 -14.23 13.13 8.03
C LEU A 182 -13.39 14.36 7.64
N ARG A 183 -13.86 15.11 6.66
CA ARG A 183 -13.22 16.36 6.21
C ARG A 183 -13.25 17.44 7.29
N ILE A 184 -14.37 17.61 7.95
CA ILE A 184 -14.56 18.61 9.00
C ILE A 184 -13.72 18.24 10.22
N ASP A 185 -13.83 17.02 10.71
CA ASP A 185 -13.07 16.51 11.85
C ASP A 185 -11.56 16.61 11.63
N TYR A 186 -11.11 16.31 10.42
CA TYR A 186 -9.71 16.40 10.08
C TYR A 186 -9.23 17.85 10.02
N ALA A 187 -10.00 18.76 9.45
CA ALA A 187 -9.67 20.19 9.38
C ALA A 187 -9.56 20.82 10.77
N ASP A 188 -10.48 20.48 11.69
CA ASP A 188 -10.50 20.97 13.06
C ASP A 188 -9.32 20.46 13.89
N ASN A 189 -8.89 19.22 13.65
CA ASN A 189 -7.75 18.61 14.33
C ASN A 189 -6.40 18.85 13.64
N ARG A 190 -6.36 19.49 12.48
CA ARG A 190 -5.15 19.73 11.68
C ARG A 190 -4.02 20.40 12.47
N ARG A 191 -4.33 21.42 13.28
CA ARG A 191 -3.33 22.13 14.08
C ARG A 191 -2.68 21.22 15.10
N LYS A 192 -3.46 20.35 15.75
CA LYS A 192 -2.96 19.36 16.71
C LYS A 192 -2.05 18.34 16.05
N LEU A 193 -2.44 17.79 14.90
CA LEU A 193 -1.62 16.85 14.12
C LEU A 193 -0.32 17.48 13.63
N THR A 194 -0.37 18.72 13.12
CA THR A 194 0.83 19.43 12.67
C THR A 194 1.77 19.77 13.82
N THR A 195 1.25 20.05 15.00
CA THR A 195 2.04 20.29 16.20
C THR A 195 2.68 19.02 16.72
N LEU A 196 1.92 17.91 16.74
CA LEU A 196 2.46 16.59 17.10
C LEU A 196 3.56 16.13 16.17
N SER A 197 3.44 16.37 14.86
CA SER A 197 4.46 15.97 13.88
C SER A 197 5.79 16.71 14.02
N ARG A 198 5.81 17.84 14.72
CA ARG A 198 7.02 18.63 14.99
C ARG A 198 7.76 18.20 16.26
N VAL A 199 7.08 17.49 17.15
CA VAL A 199 7.54 17.41 18.53
C VAL A 199 8.37 16.19 18.85
N VAL A 200 8.22 15.03 18.24
CA VAL A 200 9.05 13.87 18.64
C VAL A 200 9.00 12.72 17.60
N ASP A 201 10.16 12.18 17.27
CA ASP A 201 10.37 10.83 16.67
C ASP A 201 10.18 9.73 17.74
N ALA A 202 9.17 9.81 18.58
CA ALA A 202 8.85 8.75 19.52
C ALA A 202 8.17 7.58 18.81
N PRO A 203 8.56 6.33 19.08
CA PRO A 203 7.94 5.14 18.46
C PRO A 203 6.42 5.09 18.64
N GLU A 204 5.92 5.52 19.80
CA GLU A 204 4.49 5.57 20.11
C GLU A 204 3.75 6.58 19.23
N LEU A 205 4.36 7.74 18.98
CA LEU A 205 3.78 8.75 18.09
C LEU A 205 3.74 8.26 16.65
N THR A 206 4.78 7.53 16.21
CA THR A 206 4.82 6.88 14.90
C THR A 206 3.67 5.90 14.76
N THR A 207 3.45 5.04 15.74
CA THR A 207 2.35 4.07 15.76
C THR A 207 1.01 4.77 15.66
N LEU A 208 0.76 5.79 16.49
CA LEU A 208 -0.48 6.56 16.46
C LEU A 208 -0.75 7.22 15.11
N ARG A 209 0.27 7.81 14.49
CA ARG A 209 0.15 8.42 13.14
C ARG A 209 -0.19 7.39 12.07
N LEU A 210 0.42 6.23 12.12
CA LEU A 210 0.13 5.15 11.16
C LEU A 210 -1.26 4.56 11.36
N GLN A 211 -1.74 4.47 12.60
CA GLN A 211 -3.12 4.08 12.92
C GLN A 211 -4.13 5.11 12.40
N LEU A 212 -3.83 6.41 12.58
CA LEU A 212 -4.67 7.48 12.05
C LEU A 212 -4.77 7.42 10.52
N ALA A 213 -3.69 7.10 9.82
CA ALA A 213 -3.72 6.92 8.37
C ALA A 213 -4.76 5.86 7.94
N ARG A 214 -4.84 4.75 8.67
CA ARG A 214 -5.85 3.70 8.42
C ARG A 214 -7.28 4.17 8.66
N LEU A 215 -7.51 4.99 9.69
CA LEU A 215 -8.83 5.59 9.94
C LEU A 215 -9.26 6.56 8.84
N LEU A 216 -8.30 7.23 8.21
CA LEU A 216 -8.54 8.17 7.12
C LEU A 216 -8.71 7.50 5.76
N ASN A 217 -8.63 6.17 5.68
CA ASN A 217 -8.88 5.43 4.45
C ASN A 217 -10.36 5.55 4.05
N PRO A 218 -10.68 6.10 2.86
CA PRO A 218 -12.05 6.29 2.42
C PRO A 218 -12.79 4.98 2.11
N ASP A 219 -12.07 3.90 1.81
CA ASP A 219 -12.64 2.60 1.45
C ASP A 219 -13.09 1.82 2.70
N VAL A 220 -12.72 2.27 3.91
CA VAL A 220 -13.11 1.65 5.17
C VAL A 220 -14.50 2.15 5.60
N ASN A 221 -15.42 1.23 5.86
CA ASN A 221 -16.77 1.56 6.29
C ASN A 221 -16.82 2.10 7.75
N ASN A 222 -17.94 2.75 8.12
CA ASN A 222 -18.08 3.37 9.42
C ASN A 222 -18.14 2.37 10.58
N ASP A 223 -18.70 1.18 10.36
CA ASP A 223 -18.77 0.14 11.40
C ASP A 223 -17.37 -0.36 11.74
N PHE A 224 -16.52 -0.48 10.74
CA PHE A 224 -15.13 -0.85 10.92
C PHE A 224 -14.35 0.26 11.65
N ARG A 225 -14.57 1.54 11.31
CA ARG A 225 -13.98 2.66 12.05
C ARG A 225 -14.40 2.67 13.51
N ALA A 226 -15.67 2.38 13.78
CA ALA A 226 -16.18 2.27 15.14
C ALA A 226 -15.51 1.14 15.93
N ARG A 227 -15.25 -0.01 15.31
CA ARG A 227 -14.50 -1.12 15.92
C ARG A 227 -13.04 -0.76 16.19
N LEU A 228 -12.37 -0.08 15.24
CA LEU A 228 -11.00 0.41 15.44
C LEU A 228 -10.88 1.36 16.62
N LEU A 229 -11.88 2.22 16.86
CA LEU A 229 -11.86 3.21 17.93
C LEU A 229 -12.21 2.61 19.31
N LYS A 230 -12.85 1.45 19.35
CA LYS A 230 -13.22 0.76 20.61
C LYS A 230 -12.09 -0.14 21.14
N SER A 231 -11.11 -0.46 20.35
CA SER A 231 -9.97 -1.33 20.69
C SER A 231 -8.78 -0.54 21.22
#